data_12973efb3b03a3e4522ff984755f7d94
#
_entry.id   12973efb3b03a3e4522ff984755f7d94
#
_cell.length_a   1.000
_cell.length_b   1.000
_cell.length_c   1.000
_cell.angle_alpha   90.00
_cell.angle_beta   90.00
_cell.angle_gamma   90.00
#
_symmetry.space_group_name_H-M   'P 1'
#
loop_
_entity.id
_entity.type
_entity.pdbx_description
1 polymer ?
#
loop_
_entity_poly.entity_id
_entity_poly.type
_entity_poly.pdbx_seq_one_letter_code
_entity_poly.pdbx_strand_id
1 'polypeptide(L)'
;MDKNKKMIIGILTAAIVLVVAFIVYITCFDSHIEFSSKFKNGITVEYGKKFEVPKIKAYVRGRLINRKGKEIKCTIDSNVDVTKIGSYEIKVIAQYGKKTATQTIKVEVRDKKAPEIALNGDAEMTVEAGSEFSDPGYTATDNYDGDLTGKVSVTGAVDTSKPGDYEIKYSVADSSKNESEVKRTVHVTDSTAPQIKLSGDDFMSVKKGDKYSDPGYTATDNCDGDITDSVKVSGDKVDKDKAGKYTVTYEVSDSSGNKATATRVVSVYDPAATADTVNPGNKIIYLTFDDGPGKYTQGLLDVLDKYNVKATFFVTNTHPDYQDRKSVV
;
A
#
# COMPACT_ATOMS: atom_id res chain seq x y z
N MET A 1 1.67 105.99 36.62
CA MET A 1 0.93 104.73 36.62
C MET A 1 0.42 104.52 37.99
N ASP A 2 -0.90 104.42 38.14
CA ASP A 2 -1.62 104.31 39.43
C ASP A 2 -1.16 103.05 40.16
N LYS A 3 -1.04 103.12 41.50
CA LYS A 3 -0.58 102.11 42.41
C LYS A 3 -1.39 100.80 42.28
N ASN A 4 -2.70 100.94 42.00
CA ASN A 4 -3.63 99.87 41.82
C ASN A 4 -3.36 99.14 40.45
N LYS A 5 -2.99 99.85 39.41
CA LYS A 5 -2.57 99.28 38.07
C LYS A 5 -1.31 98.43 38.24
N LYS A 6 -0.32 98.86 39.06
CA LYS A 6 0.94 98.09 39.25
C LYS A 6 0.66 96.84 40.02
N MET A 7 -0.26 96.88 41.01
CA MET A 7 -0.63 95.69 41.80
C MET A 7 -1.39 94.66 40.96
N ILE A 8 -2.34 95.09 40.13
CA ILE A 8 -3.08 94.22 39.18
C ILE A 8 -2.15 93.58 38.19
N ILE A 9 -1.21 94.32 37.61
CA ILE A 9 -0.21 93.77 36.71
C ILE A 9 0.69 92.78 37.41
N GLY A 10 1.10 93.03 38.70
CA GLY A 10 1.90 92.11 39.45
C GLY A 10 1.17 90.76 39.81
N ILE A 11 -0.12 90.84 40.10
CA ILE A 11 -0.95 89.66 40.39
C ILE A 11 -1.15 88.88 39.06
N LEU A 12 -1.42 89.54 37.93
CA LEU A 12 -1.61 88.90 36.65
C LEU A 12 -0.33 88.23 36.16
N THR A 13 0.84 88.85 36.34
CA THR A 13 2.13 88.23 35.99
C THR A 13 2.46 87.01 36.87
N ALA A 14 2.16 87.13 38.19
CA ALA A 14 2.35 85.98 39.05
C ALA A 14 1.42 84.78 38.70
N ALA A 15 0.16 85.09 38.35
CA ALA A 15 -0.80 84.06 37.89
C ALA A 15 -0.33 83.41 36.56
N ILE A 16 0.16 84.23 35.61
CA ILE A 16 0.70 83.67 34.34
C ILE A 16 1.93 82.79 34.60
N VAL A 17 2.85 83.24 35.46
CA VAL A 17 4.01 82.40 35.84
C VAL A 17 3.60 81.09 36.49
N LEU A 18 2.61 81.08 37.38
CA LEU A 18 2.10 79.89 37.97
C LEU A 18 1.43 78.94 36.97
N VAL A 19 0.63 79.50 36.07
CA VAL A 19 0.01 78.76 34.96
C VAL A 19 1.07 78.15 34.02
N VAL A 20 2.07 78.94 33.64
CA VAL A 20 3.18 78.45 32.80
C VAL A 20 3.98 77.39 33.54
N ALA A 21 4.29 77.58 34.85
CA ALA A 21 4.98 76.59 35.68
C ALA A 21 4.15 75.29 35.79
N PHE A 22 2.82 75.41 35.93
CA PHE A 22 1.91 74.25 35.99
C PHE A 22 1.84 73.53 34.63
N ILE A 23 1.75 74.27 33.52
CA ILE A 23 1.79 73.71 32.17
C ILE A 23 3.14 73.00 31.93
N VAL A 24 4.26 73.64 32.29
CA VAL A 24 5.61 73.04 32.19
C VAL A 24 5.68 71.79 33.10
N TYR A 25 5.15 71.83 34.28
CA TYR A 25 5.09 70.68 35.20
C TYR A 25 4.33 69.52 34.53
N ILE A 26 3.08 69.72 34.06
CA ILE A 26 2.26 68.73 33.40
C ILE A 26 2.94 68.21 32.15
N THR A 27 3.49 69.10 31.29
CA THR A 27 4.08 68.67 30.02
C THR A 27 5.47 68.04 30.13
N CYS A 28 6.26 68.50 31.13
CA CYS A 28 7.65 68.05 31.29
C CYS A 28 7.82 66.92 32.31
N PHE A 29 6.99 66.90 33.38
CA PHE A 29 7.13 65.97 34.53
C PHE A 29 6.04 64.92 34.61
N ASP A 30 4.97 64.98 33.77
CA ASP A 30 4.02 63.90 33.74
C ASP A 30 4.65 62.69 33.06
N SER A 31 4.87 61.64 33.87
CA SER A 31 5.51 60.42 33.44
C SER A 31 4.45 59.34 33.24
N HIS A 32 4.64 58.51 32.24
CA HIS A 32 3.84 57.32 31.99
C HIS A 32 4.74 56.07 31.87
N ILE A 33 4.14 54.92 32.09
CA ILE A 33 4.81 53.60 31.98
C ILE A 33 4.50 53.06 30.57
N GLU A 34 5.52 52.66 29.85
CA GLU A 34 5.42 52.07 28.51
C GLU A 34 6.14 50.72 28.49
N PHE A 35 5.50 49.69 27.92
CA PHE A 35 6.09 48.39 27.74
C PHE A 35 6.76 48.24 26.36
N SER A 36 7.93 47.58 26.33
CA SER A 36 8.62 47.26 25.07
C SER A 36 8.11 45.94 24.50
N SER A 37 6.82 45.86 24.25
CA SER A 37 6.25 44.58 23.81
C SER A 37 6.12 44.52 22.28
N LYS A 38 6.59 43.40 21.71
CA LYS A 38 6.36 43.00 20.32
C LYS A 38 5.12 42.09 20.15
N PHE A 39 4.44 41.74 21.26
CA PHE A 39 3.41 40.71 21.30
C PHE A 39 1.98 41.25 21.27
N LYS A 40 1.71 42.26 20.47
CA LYS A 40 0.36 42.84 20.33
C LYS A 40 -0.70 41.84 19.82
N ASN A 41 -0.28 40.85 19.04
CA ASN A 41 -1.16 39.83 18.43
C ASN A 41 -1.21 38.51 19.21
N GLY A 42 -0.64 38.47 20.43
CA GLY A 42 -0.54 37.24 21.21
C GLY A 42 0.62 36.34 20.81
N ILE A 43 0.69 35.19 21.43
CA ILE A 43 1.71 34.15 21.22
C ILE A 43 0.98 32.85 20.99
N THR A 44 1.39 32.07 19.99
CA THR A 44 0.93 30.68 19.82
C THR A 44 2.05 29.73 20.21
N VAL A 45 1.75 28.75 21.06
CA VAL A 45 2.66 27.72 21.53
C VAL A 45 2.10 26.36 21.13
N GLU A 46 2.98 25.46 20.71
CA GLU A 46 2.58 24.09 20.40
C GLU A 46 2.47 23.26 21.67
N TYR A 47 1.45 22.45 21.77
CA TYR A 47 1.20 21.50 22.88
C TYR A 47 2.44 20.65 23.19
N GLY A 48 2.75 20.50 24.47
CA GLY A 48 3.90 19.72 24.93
C GLY A 48 5.28 20.33 24.70
N LYS A 49 5.40 21.45 23.96
CA LYS A 49 6.68 22.12 23.75
C LYS A 49 7.04 23.03 24.90
N LYS A 50 8.32 23.08 25.22
CA LYS A 50 8.83 23.99 26.25
C LYS A 50 8.50 25.43 25.88
N PHE A 51 7.85 26.14 26.79
CA PHE A 51 7.55 27.56 26.67
C PHE A 51 8.34 28.38 27.68
N GLU A 52 9.00 29.41 27.21
CA GLU A 52 9.68 30.39 28.08
C GLU A 52 8.96 31.73 27.97
N VAL A 53 8.57 32.26 29.12
CA VAL A 53 7.92 33.58 29.18
C VAL A 53 8.86 34.64 28.59
N PRO A 54 8.41 35.44 27.62
CA PRO A 54 9.26 36.45 26.99
C PRO A 54 9.74 37.48 28.00
N LYS A 55 10.99 37.91 27.83
CA LYS A 55 11.54 39.02 28.61
C LYS A 55 10.89 40.34 28.17
N ILE A 56 10.05 40.93 29.00
CA ILE A 56 9.35 42.18 28.73
C ILE A 56 9.94 43.23 29.62
N LYS A 57 10.26 44.38 29.03
CA LYS A 57 10.79 45.55 29.73
C LYS A 57 9.72 46.63 29.81
N ALA A 58 9.69 47.36 30.90
CA ALA A 58 8.90 48.59 31.06
C ALA A 58 9.80 49.79 31.25
N TYR A 59 9.36 50.91 30.78
CA TYR A 59 10.09 52.14 30.86
C TYR A 59 9.17 53.25 31.36
N VAL A 60 9.72 54.06 32.26
CA VAL A 60 9.08 55.31 32.68
C VAL A 60 9.57 56.39 31.74
N ARG A 61 8.66 56.98 30.98
CA ARG A 61 8.96 58.09 30.07
C ARG A 61 8.26 59.38 30.53
N GLY A 62 9.00 60.49 30.51
CA GLY A 62 8.42 61.83 30.62
C GLY A 62 7.92 62.29 29.27
N ARG A 63 6.90 63.15 29.26
CA ARG A 63 6.33 63.64 27.99
C ARG A 63 7.28 64.46 27.15
N LEU A 64 8.14 65.28 27.78
CA LEU A 64 9.16 66.09 27.08
C LEU A 64 10.58 65.79 27.57
N ILE A 65 10.76 65.39 28.82
CA ILE A 65 12.06 65.10 29.44
C ILE A 65 12.12 63.56 29.57
N ASN A 66 13.33 63.01 29.41
CA ASN A 66 13.57 61.56 29.51
C ASN A 66 12.90 60.74 28.40
N ARG A 67 13.08 61.13 27.12
CA ARG A 67 12.55 60.42 25.93
C ARG A 67 13.06 58.98 25.82
N LYS A 68 14.27 58.71 26.31
CA LYS A 68 14.82 57.32 26.30
C LYS A 68 14.16 56.40 27.30
N GLY A 69 13.49 56.96 28.31
CA GLY A 69 12.87 56.22 29.40
C GLY A 69 13.87 55.59 30.37
N LYS A 70 13.49 55.52 31.63
CA LYS A 70 14.21 54.72 32.66
C LYS A 70 13.61 53.31 32.73
N GLU A 71 14.40 52.27 32.54
CA GLU A 71 13.94 50.90 32.70
C GLU A 71 13.51 50.66 34.17
N ILE A 72 12.37 50.01 34.34
CA ILE A 72 11.84 49.62 35.64
C ILE A 72 11.56 48.12 35.64
N LYS A 73 11.59 47.54 36.85
CA LYS A 73 11.36 46.10 37.05
C LYS A 73 9.88 45.79 36.80
N CYS A 74 9.65 44.69 36.07
CA CYS A 74 8.32 44.11 35.86
C CYS A 74 8.15 42.88 36.74
N THR A 75 6.93 42.70 37.25
CA THR A 75 6.46 41.42 37.81
C THR A 75 5.67 40.72 36.73
N ILE A 76 5.92 39.45 36.53
CA ILE A 76 5.24 38.63 35.55
C ILE A 76 4.42 37.57 36.26
N ASP A 77 3.14 37.54 35.96
CA ASP A 77 2.19 36.51 36.40
C ASP A 77 1.71 35.76 35.16
N SER A 78 1.85 34.43 35.14
CA SER A 78 1.56 33.59 34.01
C SER A 78 0.88 32.30 34.45
N ASN A 79 -0.24 32.00 33.84
CA ASN A 79 -0.97 30.74 34.03
C ASN A 79 -0.82 29.76 32.85
N VAL A 80 0.16 29.97 31.98
CA VAL A 80 0.37 29.14 30.75
C VAL A 80 0.73 27.72 31.15
N ASP A 81 -0.14 26.80 30.76
CA ASP A 81 0.06 25.35 30.88
C ASP A 81 0.15 24.74 29.49
N VAL A 82 1.36 24.39 29.06
CA VAL A 82 1.63 23.81 27.74
C VAL A 82 1.17 22.35 27.62
N THR A 83 0.76 21.73 28.72
CA THR A 83 0.23 20.35 28.73
C THR A 83 -1.27 20.28 28.49
N LYS A 84 -1.90 21.44 28.26
CA LYS A 84 -3.33 21.56 27.97
C LYS A 84 -3.59 22.57 26.87
N ILE A 85 -4.30 22.17 25.84
CA ILE A 85 -4.76 23.08 24.80
C ILE A 85 -5.72 24.10 25.38
N GLY A 86 -5.55 25.37 25.00
CA GLY A 86 -6.42 26.44 25.52
C GLY A 86 -5.82 27.82 25.36
N SER A 87 -6.60 28.80 25.86
CA SER A 87 -6.20 30.20 25.89
C SER A 87 -5.75 30.60 27.30
N TYR A 88 -4.58 31.17 27.37
CA TYR A 88 -3.91 31.58 28.59
C TYR A 88 -3.52 33.04 28.52
N GLU A 89 -3.12 33.61 29.67
CA GLU A 89 -2.69 35.00 29.76
C GLU A 89 -1.38 35.13 30.51
N ILE A 90 -0.53 36.02 30.04
CA ILE A 90 0.62 36.53 30.78
C ILE A 90 0.31 37.97 31.18
N LYS A 91 0.28 38.27 32.46
CA LYS A 91 0.12 39.64 33.00
C LYS A 91 1.49 40.18 33.39
N VAL A 92 1.87 41.25 32.74
CA VAL A 92 3.11 41.99 33.04
C VAL A 92 2.72 43.26 33.77
N ILE A 93 3.16 43.39 35.00
CA ILE A 93 2.84 44.50 35.92
C ILE A 93 4.12 45.30 36.15
N ALA A 94 4.05 46.59 35.91
CA ALA A 94 5.15 47.51 36.18
C ALA A 94 4.66 48.64 37.11
N GLN A 95 5.44 48.96 38.11
CA GLN A 95 5.10 49.99 39.11
C GLN A 95 6.21 51.02 39.24
N TYR A 96 5.83 52.27 39.28
CA TYR A 96 6.74 53.41 39.54
C TYR A 96 6.06 54.45 40.42
N GLY A 97 6.50 54.58 41.64
CA GLY A 97 5.83 55.42 42.67
C GLY A 97 4.42 54.91 42.93
N LYS A 98 3.44 55.79 42.75
CA LYS A 98 2.01 55.45 42.90
C LYS A 98 1.37 54.98 41.57
N LYS A 99 2.10 54.97 40.45
CA LYS A 99 1.61 54.61 39.11
C LYS A 99 1.85 53.12 38.89
N THR A 100 0.84 52.44 38.39
CA THR A 100 0.90 51.05 38.00
C THR A 100 0.39 50.93 36.54
N ALA A 101 1.05 50.15 35.74
CA ALA A 101 0.59 49.75 34.42
C ALA A 101 0.62 48.22 34.27
N THR A 102 -0.38 47.70 33.59
CA THR A 102 -0.49 46.25 33.31
C THR A 102 -0.64 46.05 31.83
N GLN A 103 0.11 45.10 31.30
CA GLN A 103 -0.05 44.60 29.95
C GLN A 103 -0.40 43.13 29.99
N THR A 104 -1.49 42.74 29.31
CA THR A 104 -1.88 41.35 29.16
C THR A 104 -1.47 40.85 27.77
N ILE A 105 -0.83 39.69 27.73
CA ILE A 105 -0.46 39.00 26.49
C ILE A 105 -1.25 37.69 26.45
N LYS A 106 -2.04 37.55 25.42
CA LYS A 106 -2.75 36.27 25.15
C LYS A 106 -1.77 35.21 24.65
N VAL A 107 -1.88 34.00 25.19
CA VAL A 107 -1.10 32.83 24.75
C VAL A 107 -2.08 31.72 24.40
N GLU A 108 -1.99 31.21 23.21
CA GLU A 108 -2.79 30.09 22.77
C GLU A 108 -1.91 28.84 22.65
N VAL A 109 -2.20 27.84 23.46
CA VAL A 109 -1.60 26.50 23.33
C VAL A 109 -2.46 25.71 22.36
N ARG A 110 -1.87 25.26 21.26
CA ARG A 110 -2.55 24.52 20.20
C ARG A 110 -1.76 23.27 19.85
N ASP A 111 -2.47 22.22 19.55
CA ASP A 111 -1.88 21.09 18.87
C ASP A 111 -1.79 21.37 17.37
N LYS A 112 -0.61 21.14 16.81
CA LYS A 112 -0.29 21.34 15.38
C LYS A 112 0.35 20.10 14.78
N LYS A 113 0.54 19.05 15.58
CA LYS A 113 1.12 17.82 15.09
C LYS A 113 0.02 16.97 14.50
N ALA A 114 0.21 16.50 13.28
CA ALA A 114 -0.70 15.56 12.68
C ALA A 114 -0.53 14.16 13.29
N PRO A 115 -1.58 13.34 13.32
CA PRO A 115 -1.48 11.95 13.73
C PRO A 115 -0.47 11.18 12.88
N GLU A 116 0.09 10.12 13.44
CA GLU A 116 0.96 9.18 12.74
C GLU A 116 0.22 7.87 12.48
N ILE A 117 0.09 7.49 11.21
CA ILE A 117 -0.48 6.21 10.80
C ILE A 117 0.67 5.26 10.48
N ALA A 118 0.70 4.11 11.13
CA ALA A 118 1.64 3.03 10.86
C ALA A 118 0.90 1.83 10.26
N LEU A 119 1.31 1.38 9.08
CA LEU A 119 0.77 0.17 8.46
C LEU A 119 1.33 -1.07 9.16
N ASN A 120 0.49 -2.07 9.39
CA ASN A 120 0.93 -3.39 9.79
C ASN A 120 1.38 -4.13 8.52
N GLY A 121 2.60 -4.70 8.52
CA GLY A 121 3.20 -5.29 7.33
C GLY A 121 3.64 -4.26 6.29
N ASP A 122 3.85 -4.72 5.06
CA ASP A 122 4.45 -3.92 4.00
C ASP A 122 3.47 -2.92 3.37
N ALA A 123 4.00 -1.77 2.96
CA ALA A 123 3.23 -0.77 2.20
C ALA A 123 3.00 -1.19 0.74
N GLU A 124 3.86 -2.05 0.21
CA GLU A 124 3.73 -2.66 -1.10
C GLU A 124 3.64 -4.18 -0.94
N MET A 125 2.60 -4.80 -1.48
CA MET A 125 2.33 -6.23 -1.38
C MET A 125 2.04 -6.80 -2.76
N THR A 126 2.41 -8.07 -2.97
CA THR A 126 2.07 -8.80 -4.19
C THR A 126 1.17 -9.97 -3.83
N VAL A 127 0.12 -10.18 -4.60
CA VAL A 127 -0.88 -11.23 -4.42
C VAL A 127 -1.13 -11.92 -5.75
N GLU A 128 -1.18 -13.25 -5.74
CA GLU A 128 -1.55 -14.03 -6.92
C GLU A 128 -3.03 -13.82 -7.26
N ALA A 129 -3.32 -13.63 -8.52
CA ALA A 129 -4.67 -13.46 -9.02
C ALA A 129 -5.55 -14.68 -8.69
N GLY A 130 -6.80 -14.44 -8.30
CA GLY A 130 -7.73 -15.47 -7.86
C GLY A 130 -7.53 -15.94 -6.42
N SER A 131 -6.47 -15.49 -5.72
CA SER A 131 -6.27 -15.80 -4.29
C SER A 131 -7.02 -14.82 -3.39
N GLU A 132 -7.19 -15.18 -2.11
CA GLU A 132 -7.80 -14.30 -1.11
C GLU A 132 -6.79 -13.25 -0.63
N PHE A 133 -7.19 -11.99 -0.62
CA PHE A 133 -6.42 -10.90 -0.01
C PHE A 133 -7.03 -10.50 1.33
N SER A 134 -6.19 -10.42 2.37
CA SER A 134 -6.53 -9.88 3.67
C SER A 134 -5.57 -8.73 4.03
N ASP A 135 -6.13 -7.55 4.25
CA ASP A 135 -5.33 -6.40 4.71
C ASP A 135 -4.77 -6.66 6.11
N PRO A 136 -3.43 -6.57 6.33
CA PRO A 136 -2.82 -6.72 7.65
C PRO A 136 -3.23 -5.65 8.67
N GLY A 137 -3.85 -4.55 8.18
CA GLY A 137 -4.34 -3.48 9.03
C GLY A 137 -3.32 -2.37 9.28
N TYR A 138 -3.57 -1.58 10.33
CA TYR A 138 -2.83 -0.37 10.66
C TYR A 138 -3.02 0.00 12.13
N THR A 139 -2.24 0.97 12.60
CA THR A 139 -2.43 1.71 13.87
C THR A 139 -2.32 3.20 13.61
N ALA A 140 -2.97 4.02 14.43
CA ALA A 140 -2.85 5.48 14.35
C ALA A 140 -2.74 6.09 15.74
N THR A 141 -1.79 6.98 15.93
CA THR A 141 -1.54 7.63 17.22
C THR A 141 -1.25 9.11 17.06
N ASP A 142 -1.65 9.88 18.04
CA ASP A 142 -1.37 11.31 18.11
C ASP A 142 -0.82 11.70 19.48
N ASN A 143 -0.03 12.79 19.54
CA ASN A 143 0.60 13.24 20.78
C ASN A 143 -0.37 13.84 21.81
N TYR A 144 -1.52 14.34 21.35
CA TYR A 144 -2.56 14.93 22.21
C TYR A 144 -3.77 14.01 22.33
N ASP A 145 -4.28 13.50 21.21
CA ASP A 145 -5.48 12.67 21.17
C ASP A 145 -5.23 11.20 21.53
N GLY A 146 -3.96 10.76 21.54
CA GLY A 146 -3.59 9.38 21.85
C GLY A 146 -3.91 8.41 20.73
N ASP A 147 -4.56 7.29 21.02
CA ASP A 147 -4.94 6.27 20.06
C ASP A 147 -6.12 6.71 19.20
N LEU A 148 -5.89 6.84 17.91
CA LEU A 148 -6.86 7.19 16.87
C LEU A 148 -7.14 6.04 15.90
N THR A 149 -6.66 4.83 16.15
CA THR A 149 -6.80 3.66 15.25
C THR A 149 -8.25 3.43 14.85
N GLY A 150 -9.18 3.55 15.80
CA GLY A 150 -10.62 3.38 15.54
C GLY A 150 -11.27 4.54 14.77
N LYS A 151 -10.55 5.64 14.50
CA LYS A 151 -11.04 6.81 13.75
C LYS A 151 -10.48 6.89 12.33
N VAL A 152 -9.60 5.98 11.95
CA VAL A 152 -9.05 5.94 10.59
C VAL A 152 -10.15 5.58 9.59
N SER A 153 -10.26 6.37 8.55
CA SER A 153 -11.08 6.06 7.38
C SER A 153 -10.26 5.27 6.38
N VAL A 154 -10.76 4.12 5.97
CA VAL A 154 -10.13 3.26 4.97
C VAL A 154 -10.97 3.30 3.69
N THR A 155 -10.33 3.56 2.56
CA THR A 155 -10.96 3.60 1.24
C THR A 155 -10.12 2.85 0.22
N GLY A 156 -10.76 2.38 -0.85
CA GLY A 156 -10.14 1.48 -1.83
C GLY A 156 -10.51 0.03 -1.56
N ALA A 157 -10.39 -0.80 -2.57
CA ALA A 157 -10.62 -2.24 -2.50
C ALA A 157 -9.68 -2.95 -3.47
N VAL A 158 -9.29 -4.17 -3.13
CA VAL A 158 -8.47 -5.03 -3.98
C VAL A 158 -9.38 -6.05 -4.65
N ASP A 159 -9.43 -6.05 -5.98
CA ASP A 159 -10.11 -7.08 -6.77
C ASP A 159 -9.07 -8.09 -7.25
N THR A 160 -8.90 -9.17 -6.48
CA THR A 160 -7.92 -10.21 -6.81
C THR A 160 -8.31 -11.04 -8.04
N SER A 161 -9.52 -10.90 -8.57
CA SER A 161 -9.91 -11.57 -9.81
C SER A 161 -9.30 -10.96 -11.07
N LYS A 162 -8.63 -9.81 -10.95
CA LYS A 162 -8.07 -9.07 -12.08
C LYS A 162 -6.65 -8.61 -11.77
N PRO A 163 -5.66 -9.01 -12.57
CA PRO A 163 -4.31 -8.46 -12.48
C PRO A 163 -4.30 -6.93 -12.61
N GLY A 164 -3.47 -6.26 -11.78
CA GLY A 164 -3.37 -4.81 -11.75
C GLY A 164 -2.90 -4.27 -10.41
N ASP A 165 -2.74 -2.95 -10.33
CA ASP A 165 -2.33 -2.26 -9.11
C ASP A 165 -3.55 -1.67 -8.42
N TYR A 166 -3.71 -1.98 -7.13
CA TYR A 166 -4.80 -1.52 -6.29
C TYR A 166 -4.26 -0.70 -5.13
N GLU A 167 -4.92 0.37 -4.79
CA GLU A 167 -4.53 1.27 -3.71
C GLU A 167 -5.57 1.23 -2.59
N ILE A 168 -5.10 0.97 -1.37
CA ILE A 168 -5.87 1.15 -0.13
C ILE A 168 -5.32 2.39 0.56
N LYS A 169 -6.19 3.33 0.86
CA LYS A 169 -5.87 4.61 1.45
C LYS A 169 -6.41 4.69 2.87
N TYR A 170 -5.55 5.08 3.81
CA TYR A 170 -5.87 5.26 5.22
C TYR A 170 -5.73 6.74 5.57
N SER A 171 -6.74 7.35 6.12
CA SER A 171 -6.73 8.75 6.49
C SER A 171 -7.34 8.97 7.87
N VAL A 172 -6.79 9.90 8.62
CA VAL A 172 -7.27 10.26 9.96
C VAL A 172 -7.03 11.74 10.23
N ALA A 173 -7.94 12.36 10.97
CA ALA A 173 -7.79 13.69 11.52
C ALA A 173 -7.87 13.62 13.05
N ASP A 174 -7.04 14.43 13.73
CA ASP A 174 -7.14 14.64 15.16
C ASP A 174 -8.29 15.62 15.54
N SER A 175 -8.46 15.88 16.83
CA SER A 175 -9.46 16.83 17.33
C SER A 175 -9.14 18.29 16.98
N SER A 176 -7.87 18.59 16.67
CA SER A 176 -7.37 19.90 16.25
C SER A 176 -7.45 20.09 14.73
N LYS A 177 -7.91 19.07 13.98
CA LYS A 177 -8.04 19.02 12.52
C LYS A 177 -6.70 18.99 11.76
N ASN A 178 -5.65 18.46 12.41
CA ASN A 178 -4.47 18.08 11.67
C ASN A 178 -4.72 16.70 11.03
N GLU A 179 -4.32 16.52 9.78
CA GLU A 179 -4.67 15.33 8.98
C GLU A 179 -3.42 14.55 8.58
N SER A 180 -3.55 13.24 8.53
CA SER A 180 -2.56 12.33 7.96
C SER A 180 -3.19 11.33 7.02
N GLU A 181 -2.41 10.91 6.05
CA GLU A 181 -2.77 9.92 5.05
C GLU A 181 -1.57 9.04 4.73
N VAL A 182 -1.81 7.73 4.64
CA VAL A 182 -0.87 6.74 4.10
C VAL A 182 -1.60 5.82 3.14
N LYS A 183 -0.83 5.14 2.28
CA LYS A 183 -1.37 4.25 1.25
C LYS A 183 -0.67 2.90 1.32
N ARG A 184 -1.41 1.86 0.94
CA ARG A 184 -0.88 0.54 0.64
C ARG A 184 -1.17 0.24 -0.81
N THR A 185 -0.15 -0.17 -1.56
CA THR A 185 -0.30 -0.65 -2.93
C THR A 185 -0.29 -2.18 -2.92
N VAL A 186 -1.28 -2.77 -3.58
CA VAL A 186 -1.36 -4.22 -3.76
C VAL A 186 -1.29 -4.53 -5.24
N HIS A 187 -0.21 -5.22 -5.64
CA HIS A 187 0.01 -5.68 -7.00
C HIS A 187 -0.62 -7.06 -7.16
N VAL A 188 -1.74 -7.15 -7.84
CA VAL A 188 -2.35 -8.43 -8.22
C VAL A 188 -1.68 -8.90 -9.50
N THR A 189 -0.95 -10.00 -9.42
CA THR A 189 -0.21 -10.59 -10.54
C THR A 189 -0.74 -11.98 -10.83
N ASP A 190 -0.80 -12.33 -12.09
CA ASP A 190 -1.09 -13.70 -12.50
C ASP A 190 0.20 -14.34 -13.00
N SER A 191 0.67 -15.34 -12.29
CA SER A 191 1.86 -16.13 -12.63
C SER A 191 1.53 -17.60 -12.90
N THR A 192 0.25 -17.96 -12.84
CA THR A 192 -0.25 -19.30 -13.05
C THR A 192 -0.41 -19.58 -14.55
N ALA A 193 0.23 -20.63 -15.04
CA ALA A 193 0.09 -21.01 -16.45
C ALA A 193 -1.25 -21.69 -16.72
N PRO A 194 -1.83 -21.50 -17.92
CA PRO A 194 -3.04 -22.20 -18.32
C PRO A 194 -2.89 -23.70 -18.32
N GLN A 195 -3.98 -24.43 -18.20
CA GLN A 195 -4.03 -25.87 -18.29
C GLN A 195 -4.69 -26.31 -19.61
N ILE A 196 -3.94 -27.06 -20.44
CA ILE A 196 -4.49 -27.73 -21.63
C ILE A 196 -4.88 -29.15 -21.27
N LYS A 197 -6.13 -29.53 -21.54
CA LYS A 197 -6.63 -30.89 -21.38
C LYS A 197 -6.98 -31.45 -22.75
N LEU A 198 -6.28 -32.47 -23.19
CA LEU A 198 -6.61 -33.18 -24.43
C LEU A 198 -7.88 -34.01 -24.25
N SER A 199 -8.76 -33.99 -25.25
CA SER A 199 -9.89 -34.92 -25.35
C SER A 199 -9.40 -36.25 -25.92
N GLY A 200 -9.71 -37.36 -25.20
CA GLY A 200 -9.15 -38.68 -25.59
C GLY A 200 -7.69 -38.85 -25.21
N ASP A 201 -7.03 -39.81 -25.82
CA ASP A 201 -5.67 -40.20 -25.48
C ASP A 201 -4.61 -39.26 -26.07
N ASP A 202 -3.52 -39.08 -25.35
CA ASP A 202 -2.31 -38.37 -25.83
C ASP A 202 -1.48 -39.18 -26.82
N PHE A 203 -1.71 -40.50 -26.90
CA PHE A 203 -1.18 -41.40 -27.93
C PHE A 203 -2.31 -42.11 -28.65
N MET A 204 -2.33 -42.02 -30.00
CA MET A 204 -3.34 -42.62 -30.83
C MET A 204 -2.69 -43.48 -31.90
N SER A 205 -3.27 -44.64 -32.15
CA SER A 205 -2.86 -45.54 -33.28
C SER A 205 -3.92 -45.50 -34.36
N VAL A 206 -3.49 -45.26 -35.60
CA VAL A 206 -4.35 -45.18 -36.79
C VAL A 206 -3.80 -46.13 -37.86
N LYS A 207 -4.65 -46.99 -38.40
CA LYS A 207 -4.25 -47.86 -39.54
C LYS A 207 -4.05 -47.00 -40.80
N LYS A 208 -2.99 -47.26 -41.52
CA LYS A 208 -2.72 -46.60 -42.82
C LYS A 208 -3.91 -46.72 -43.75
N GLY A 209 -4.34 -45.57 -44.30
CA GLY A 209 -5.52 -45.41 -45.11
C GLY A 209 -6.77 -45.02 -44.35
N ASP A 210 -6.86 -45.26 -43.04
CA ASP A 210 -8.01 -44.87 -42.21
C ASP A 210 -7.98 -43.35 -41.94
N LYS A 211 -9.19 -42.78 -41.76
CA LYS A 211 -9.31 -41.35 -41.49
C LYS A 211 -8.91 -41.06 -40.01
N TYR A 212 -7.93 -40.16 -39.86
CA TYR A 212 -7.64 -39.53 -38.57
C TYR A 212 -8.54 -38.31 -38.37
N SER A 213 -9.12 -38.18 -37.19
CA SER A 213 -9.78 -36.97 -36.70
C SER A 213 -9.27 -36.69 -35.30
N ASP A 214 -8.78 -35.47 -35.06
CA ASP A 214 -8.36 -35.04 -33.73
C ASP A 214 -9.61 -35.00 -32.81
N PRO A 215 -9.58 -35.68 -31.64
CA PRO A 215 -10.69 -35.62 -30.68
C PRO A 215 -10.92 -34.25 -30.05
N GLY A 216 -9.95 -33.32 -30.18
CA GLY A 216 -10.00 -31.98 -29.64
C GLY A 216 -9.30 -31.82 -28.32
N TYR A 217 -9.52 -30.66 -27.68
CA TYR A 217 -8.89 -30.23 -26.45
C TYR A 217 -9.77 -29.16 -25.78
N THR A 218 -9.46 -28.83 -24.53
CA THR A 218 -9.93 -27.64 -23.82
C THR A 218 -8.74 -26.96 -23.16
N ALA A 219 -8.80 -25.63 -22.96
CA ALA A 219 -7.82 -24.89 -22.21
C ALA A 219 -8.50 -23.95 -21.24
N THR A 220 -8.04 -23.96 -19.99
CA THR A 220 -8.61 -23.11 -18.92
C THR A 220 -7.49 -22.47 -18.13
N ASP A 221 -7.76 -21.28 -17.61
CA ASP A 221 -6.89 -20.50 -16.76
C ASP A 221 -7.64 -19.99 -15.53
N ASN A 222 -6.92 -19.73 -14.43
CA ASN A 222 -7.53 -19.26 -13.17
C ASN A 222 -8.07 -17.83 -13.26
N CYS A 223 -7.47 -16.97 -14.11
CA CYS A 223 -7.87 -15.58 -14.32
C CYS A 223 -8.72 -15.39 -15.57
N ASP A 224 -8.27 -15.98 -16.70
CA ASP A 224 -8.90 -15.78 -17.99
C ASP A 224 -10.06 -16.75 -18.26
N GLY A 225 -10.23 -17.76 -17.39
CA GLY A 225 -11.29 -18.76 -17.52
C GLY A 225 -11.10 -19.70 -18.71
N ASP A 226 -12.10 -19.85 -19.55
CA ASP A 226 -12.01 -20.68 -20.75
C ASP A 226 -11.33 -19.93 -21.90
N ILE A 227 -10.12 -20.39 -22.25
CA ILE A 227 -9.29 -19.85 -23.33
C ILE A 227 -9.05 -20.86 -24.46
N THR A 228 -9.94 -21.84 -24.60
CA THR A 228 -9.85 -22.92 -25.59
C THR A 228 -9.68 -22.38 -27.02
N ASP A 229 -10.37 -21.29 -27.36
CA ASP A 229 -10.28 -20.67 -28.69
C ASP A 229 -8.92 -20.01 -28.99
N SER A 230 -8.12 -19.76 -27.95
CA SER A 230 -6.77 -19.17 -28.08
C SER A 230 -5.68 -20.21 -28.33
N VAL A 231 -5.99 -21.49 -28.25
CA VAL A 231 -5.02 -22.57 -28.47
C VAL A 231 -4.56 -22.60 -29.93
N LYS A 232 -3.25 -22.55 -30.10
CA LYS A 232 -2.59 -22.72 -31.42
C LYS A 232 -2.19 -24.17 -31.58
N VAL A 233 -2.68 -24.80 -32.66
CA VAL A 233 -2.30 -26.15 -33.02
C VAL A 233 -1.22 -26.09 -34.09
N SER A 234 -0.12 -26.80 -33.85
CA SER A 234 1.07 -26.84 -34.71
C SER A 234 1.67 -28.25 -34.71
N GLY A 235 2.88 -28.40 -35.24
CA GLY A 235 3.58 -29.69 -35.36
C GLY A 235 3.29 -30.40 -36.67
N ASP A 236 3.29 -31.74 -36.62
CA ASP A 236 3.14 -32.54 -37.79
C ASP A 236 1.70 -32.60 -38.30
N LYS A 237 1.53 -32.48 -39.59
CA LYS A 237 0.28 -32.83 -40.26
C LYS A 237 0.20 -34.33 -40.41
N VAL A 238 -0.75 -34.98 -39.72
CA VAL A 238 -0.92 -36.43 -39.81
C VAL A 238 -1.27 -36.84 -41.24
N ASP A 239 -0.38 -37.59 -41.86
CA ASP A 239 -0.59 -38.19 -43.19
C ASP A 239 -1.05 -39.65 -43.00
N LYS A 240 -2.35 -39.88 -43.21
CA LYS A 240 -2.97 -41.20 -43.08
C LYS A 240 -2.42 -42.25 -44.02
N ASP A 241 -1.83 -41.84 -45.16
CA ASP A 241 -1.34 -42.73 -46.21
C ASP A 241 0.16 -43.06 -46.07
N LYS A 242 0.83 -42.47 -45.08
CA LYS A 242 2.24 -42.70 -44.79
C LYS A 242 2.42 -43.19 -43.34
N ALA A 243 2.94 -44.43 -43.21
CA ALA A 243 3.28 -44.95 -41.89
C ALA A 243 4.37 -44.11 -41.22
N GLY A 244 4.20 -43.80 -39.95
CA GLY A 244 5.10 -42.95 -39.16
C GLY A 244 4.48 -42.46 -37.88
N LYS A 245 5.29 -41.79 -37.05
CA LYS A 245 4.82 -41.10 -35.87
C LYS A 245 4.71 -39.59 -36.16
N TYR A 246 3.60 -39.01 -35.84
CA TYR A 246 3.27 -37.60 -36.03
C TYR A 246 3.00 -36.96 -34.69
N THR A 247 3.63 -35.83 -34.39
CA THR A 247 3.44 -35.09 -33.13
C THR A 247 2.64 -33.83 -33.43
N VAL A 248 1.45 -33.76 -32.88
CA VAL A 248 0.61 -32.54 -32.87
C VAL A 248 0.85 -31.80 -31.58
N THR A 249 1.15 -30.53 -31.68
CA THR A 249 1.45 -29.65 -30.52
C THR A 249 0.34 -28.63 -30.34
N TYR A 250 -0.13 -28.49 -29.13
CA TYR A 250 -1.13 -27.49 -28.69
C TYR A 250 -0.43 -26.51 -27.78
N GLU A 251 -0.50 -25.22 -28.06
CA GLU A 251 0.12 -24.16 -27.27
C GLU A 251 -0.91 -23.07 -27.02
N VAL A 252 -0.95 -22.57 -25.76
CA VAL A 252 -1.80 -21.46 -25.36
C VAL A 252 -1.03 -20.53 -24.45
N SER A 253 -1.35 -19.25 -24.50
CA SER A 253 -0.91 -18.24 -23.54
C SER A 253 -2.13 -17.55 -22.97
N ASP A 254 -2.11 -17.28 -21.65
CA ASP A 254 -3.06 -16.39 -21.02
C ASP A 254 -2.81 -14.92 -21.37
N SER A 255 -3.61 -14.02 -20.80
CA SER A 255 -3.48 -12.57 -20.99
C SER A 255 -2.27 -11.97 -20.27
N SER A 256 -1.75 -12.66 -19.25
CA SER A 256 -0.56 -12.29 -18.47
C SER A 256 0.74 -12.76 -19.13
N GLY A 257 0.66 -13.61 -20.15
CA GLY A 257 1.80 -14.10 -20.92
C GLY A 257 2.37 -15.44 -20.44
N ASN A 258 1.74 -16.11 -19.45
CA ASN A 258 2.13 -17.44 -19.04
C ASN A 258 1.69 -18.45 -20.12
N LYS A 259 2.47 -19.54 -20.27
CA LYS A 259 2.31 -20.46 -21.40
C LYS A 259 2.14 -21.90 -20.95
N ALA A 260 1.30 -22.62 -21.68
CA ALA A 260 1.18 -24.05 -21.58
C ALA A 260 1.30 -24.73 -22.93
N THR A 261 1.82 -25.95 -22.91
CA THR A 261 1.98 -26.78 -24.11
C THR A 261 1.55 -28.22 -23.79
N ALA A 262 0.81 -28.82 -24.71
CA ALA A 262 0.48 -30.25 -24.68
C ALA A 262 0.79 -30.87 -26.05
N THR A 263 1.04 -32.16 -26.07
CA THR A 263 1.33 -32.87 -27.31
C THR A 263 0.49 -34.13 -27.45
N ARG A 264 0.10 -34.46 -28.66
CA ARG A 264 -0.52 -35.74 -29.02
C ARG A 264 0.34 -36.43 -30.07
N VAL A 265 0.69 -37.68 -29.81
CA VAL A 265 1.42 -38.50 -30.75
C VAL A 265 0.44 -39.40 -31.48
N VAL A 266 0.42 -39.33 -32.82
CA VAL A 266 -0.38 -40.18 -33.69
C VAL A 266 0.54 -41.11 -34.44
N SER A 267 0.39 -42.42 -34.21
CA SER A 267 1.16 -43.47 -34.91
C SER A 267 0.32 -44.04 -36.04
N VAL A 268 0.68 -43.70 -37.28
CA VAL A 268 0.09 -44.36 -38.44
C VAL A 268 0.86 -45.63 -38.72
N TYR A 269 0.22 -46.79 -38.58
CA TYR A 269 0.84 -48.11 -38.81
C TYR A 269 0.34 -48.74 -40.08
N ASP A 270 1.27 -49.43 -40.79
CA ASP A 270 0.95 -50.21 -41.98
C ASP A 270 0.90 -51.69 -41.59
N PRO A 271 -0.30 -52.29 -41.52
CA PRO A 271 -0.40 -53.72 -41.16
C PRO A 271 0.27 -54.65 -42.19
N ALA A 272 0.50 -54.18 -43.44
CA ALA A 272 1.21 -54.96 -44.43
C ALA A 272 2.74 -54.94 -44.24
N ALA A 273 3.28 -53.86 -43.65
CA ALA A 273 4.71 -53.72 -43.34
C ALA A 273 5.15 -54.60 -42.17
N THR A 274 4.22 -55.03 -41.32
CA THR A 274 4.48 -56.02 -40.26
C THR A 274 4.42 -57.48 -40.77
N ALA A 275 3.91 -57.63 -41.97
CA ALA A 275 3.98 -58.93 -42.66
C ALA A 275 5.27 -59.01 -43.49
N ASP A 276 6.41 -58.68 -42.88
CA ASP A 276 7.65 -59.24 -43.43
C ASP A 276 7.50 -60.78 -43.29
N THR A 277 7.26 -61.42 -44.40
CA THR A 277 7.25 -62.88 -44.48
C THR A 277 8.66 -63.38 -44.21
N VAL A 278 9.04 -63.30 -42.94
CA VAL A 278 10.12 -64.15 -42.49
C VAL A 278 9.63 -65.58 -42.65
N ASN A 279 10.01 -66.18 -43.78
CA ASN A 279 9.85 -67.61 -43.97
C ASN A 279 10.48 -68.28 -42.70
N PRO A 280 9.70 -68.85 -41.81
CA PRO A 280 10.24 -69.37 -40.54
C PRO A 280 10.85 -70.72 -40.75
N GLY A 281 11.94 -70.74 -41.49
CA GLY A 281 12.82 -71.88 -41.42
C GLY A 281 13.32 -72.02 -39.98
N ASN A 282 12.72 -72.84 -39.17
CA ASN A 282 13.12 -73.26 -37.82
C ASN A 282 13.68 -72.20 -36.87
N LYS A 283 13.31 -70.92 -37.05
CA LYS A 283 13.69 -69.86 -36.11
C LYS A 283 12.53 -69.54 -35.19
N ILE A 284 12.75 -69.76 -33.89
CA ILE A 284 11.80 -69.39 -32.85
C ILE A 284 12.14 -67.96 -32.44
N ILE A 285 11.18 -67.04 -32.52
CA ILE A 285 11.29 -65.68 -32.01
C ILE A 285 10.59 -65.63 -30.67
N TYR A 286 11.31 -65.23 -29.64
CA TYR A 286 10.73 -64.99 -28.30
C TYR A 286 10.38 -63.51 -28.22
N LEU A 287 9.11 -63.19 -27.98
CA LEU A 287 8.67 -61.84 -27.65
C LEU A 287 8.72 -61.66 -26.15
N THR A 288 9.46 -60.67 -25.72
CA THR A 288 9.55 -60.29 -24.31
C THR A 288 9.07 -58.85 -24.12
N PHE A 289 8.32 -58.58 -23.09
CA PHE A 289 7.85 -57.28 -22.73
C PHE A 289 8.25 -57.00 -21.29
N ASP A 290 9.03 -55.97 -21.09
CA ASP A 290 9.49 -55.52 -19.79
C ASP A 290 8.65 -54.34 -19.29
N ASP A 291 8.61 -54.09 -17.97
CA ASP A 291 7.93 -52.99 -17.32
C ASP A 291 6.39 -52.91 -17.48
N GLY A 292 5.73 -54.07 -17.54
CA GLY A 292 4.27 -54.14 -17.47
C GLY A 292 3.73 -54.58 -16.09
N PRO A 293 2.42 -54.55 -15.85
CA PRO A 293 1.36 -54.12 -16.74
C PRO A 293 1.14 -52.61 -16.76
N GLY A 294 0.74 -52.05 -17.90
CA GLY A 294 0.39 -50.66 -18.08
C GLY A 294 -0.96 -50.48 -18.81
N LYS A 295 -1.40 -49.28 -19.07
CA LYS A 295 -2.72 -48.96 -19.67
C LYS A 295 -2.95 -49.60 -21.05
N TYR A 296 -1.89 -50.02 -21.75
CA TYR A 296 -1.95 -50.63 -23.08
C TYR A 296 -1.81 -52.17 -23.04
N THR A 297 -1.55 -52.77 -21.91
CA THR A 297 -1.27 -54.19 -21.77
C THR A 297 -2.46 -55.05 -22.25
N GLN A 298 -3.70 -54.63 -21.92
CA GLN A 298 -4.88 -55.37 -22.37
C GLN A 298 -5.00 -55.39 -23.87
N GLY A 299 -4.85 -54.23 -24.53
CA GLY A 299 -4.89 -54.12 -25.99
C GLY A 299 -3.79 -54.97 -26.67
N LEU A 300 -2.60 -55.07 -26.08
CA LEU A 300 -1.53 -55.93 -26.53
C LEU A 300 -1.87 -57.40 -26.38
N LEU A 301 -2.42 -57.82 -25.25
CA LEU A 301 -2.88 -59.16 -25.00
C LEU A 301 -3.96 -59.59 -26.00
N ASP A 302 -4.92 -58.68 -26.29
CA ASP A 302 -5.97 -58.94 -27.27
C ASP A 302 -5.41 -59.18 -28.69
N VAL A 303 -4.37 -58.43 -29.04
CA VAL A 303 -3.66 -58.62 -30.34
C VAL A 303 -2.90 -59.94 -30.37
N LEU A 304 -2.17 -60.29 -29.31
CA LEU A 304 -1.43 -61.54 -29.24
C LEU A 304 -2.38 -62.76 -29.30
N ASP A 305 -3.51 -62.68 -28.60
CA ASP A 305 -4.54 -63.73 -28.61
C ASP A 305 -5.17 -63.85 -30.00
N LYS A 306 -5.55 -62.72 -30.62
CA LYS A 306 -6.12 -62.72 -31.96
C LYS A 306 -5.23 -63.43 -33.01
N TYR A 307 -3.91 -63.31 -32.86
CA TYR A 307 -2.96 -63.94 -33.79
C TYR A 307 -2.34 -65.23 -33.25
N ASN A 308 -2.84 -65.75 -32.11
CA ASN A 308 -2.34 -66.95 -31.42
C ASN A 308 -0.81 -66.91 -31.21
N VAL A 309 -0.30 -65.76 -30.77
CA VAL A 309 1.12 -65.51 -30.51
C VAL A 309 1.36 -65.59 -29.02
N LYS A 310 2.31 -66.42 -28.59
CA LYS A 310 2.75 -66.46 -27.20
C LYS A 310 3.86 -65.46 -26.93
N ALA A 311 3.80 -64.77 -25.78
CA ALA A 311 4.81 -63.81 -25.34
C ALA A 311 5.11 -63.99 -23.88
N THR A 312 6.30 -63.59 -23.44
CA THR A 312 6.70 -63.54 -22.06
C THR A 312 6.65 -62.08 -21.55
N PHE A 313 5.95 -61.85 -20.44
CA PHE A 313 5.88 -60.58 -19.80
C PHE A 313 6.70 -60.59 -18.51
N PHE A 314 7.65 -59.67 -18.40
CA PHE A 314 8.34 -59.37 -17.18
C PHE A 314 7.60 -58.22 -16.47
N VAL A 315 6.95 -58.50 -15.38
CA VAL A 315 6.13 -57.51 -14.68
C VAL A 315 6.84 -57.00 -13.43
N THR A 316 6.72 -55.72 -13.14
CA THR A 316 7.21 -55.12 -11.91
C THR A 316 6.08 -55.06 -10.88
N ASN A 317 6.39 -55.17 -9.60
CA ASN A 317 5.41 -55.10 -8.51
C ASN A 317 5.15 -53.66 -8.04
N THR A 318 5.63 -52.68 -8.80
CA THR A 318 5.50 -51.25 -8.47
C THR A 318 4.20 -50.63 -8.91
N HIS A 319 3.43 -51.31 -9.80
CA HIS A 319 2.14 -50.81 -10.26
C HIS A 319 1.00 -51.24 -9.32
N PRO A 320 0.03 -50.34 -8.99
CA PRO A 320 -1.09 -50.66 -8.08
C PRO A 320 -1.93 -51.88 -8.50
N ASP A 321 -2.05 -52.13 -9.82
CA ASP A 321 -2.87 -53.20 -10.40
C ASP A 321 -2.10 -54.53 -10.55
N TYR A 322 -0.89 -54.65 -10.02
CA TYR A 322 -0.04 -55.84 -10.16
C TYR A 322 -0.73 -57.13 -9.65
N GLN A 323 -1.56 -57.02 -8.60
CA GLN A 323 -2.20 -58.17 -7.97
C GLN A 323 -3.37 -58.76 -8.75
N ASP A 324 -3.98 -57.96 -9.65
CA ASP A 324 -5.18 -58.37 -10.40
C ASP A 324 -4.88 -59.08 -11.73
N ARG A 325 -3.64 -59.02 -12.20
CA ARG A 325 -3.27 -59.52 -13.53
C ARG A 325 -2.31 -60.72 -13.39
N LYS A 326 -2.90 -61.89 -13.13
CA LYS A 326 -2.15 -63.14 -13.25
C LYS A 326 -1.82 -63.36 -14.70
N SER A 327 -0.53 -63.62 -14.96
CA SER A 327 0.01 -63.99 -16.27
C SER A 327 -0.80 -65.10 -16.95
N VAL A 328 -1.28 -64.78 -18.15
CA VAL A 328 -1.74 -65.81 -19.08
C VAL A 328 -0.50 -66.33 -19.81
N VAL A 329 -0.16 -67.60 -19.58
CA VAL A 329 0.88 -68.31 -20.29
C VAL A 329 0.30 -68.89 -21.57
#